data_3dfed50e38d078493612c638c7e4e7e1
#
_entry.id   3dfed50e38d078493612c638c7e4e7e1
#
_cell.length_a   1.000
_cell.length_b   1.000
_cell.length_c   1.000
_cell.angle_alpha   90.00
_cell.angle_beta   90.00
_cell.angle_gamma   90.00
#
_symmetry.space_group_name_H-M   'P 1'
#
loop_
_entity.id
_entity.type
_entity.pdbx_description
1 polymer ?
#
loop_
_entity_poly.entity_id
_entity_poly.type
_entity_poly.pdbx_seq_one_letter_code
_entity_poly.pdbx_strand_id
1 'polypeptide(L)'
;MRGSLIALAIAAAVIPLAGCVRRTISVTTTPPGAIVFLNDREVGRTPCDVEFLHYGVYDLRLRLEGFEPVVGSGRADAPVWDFIGADFFAELVPAQLESTVVWHFDLEPTTKDGEALRARAVALRAQSEETFARAAAKSAK
;
A
#
# COMPACT_ATOMS: atom_id res chain seq x y z
N MET A 1 -26.87 -47.22 22.10
CA MET A 1 -25.85 -46.42 22.78
C MET A 1 -24.56 -46.24 21.97
N ARG A 2 -24.13 -47.18 21.11
CA ARG A 2 -22.92 -47.06 20.26
C ARG A 2 -23.07 -46.01 19.12
N GLY A 3 -24.24 -45.88 18.53
CA GLY A 3 -24.47 -44.89 17.46
C GLY A 3 -24.44 -43.43 17.90
N SER A 4 -24.83 -43.16 19.15
CA SER A 4 -24.86 -41.82 19.73
C SER A 4 -23.43 -41.27 20.01
N LEU A 5 -22.51 -42.17 20.37
CA LEU A 5 -21.08 -41.81 20.60
C LEU A 5 -20.35 -41.52 19.31
N ILE A 6 -20.70 -42.23 18.21
CA ILE A 6 -20.11 -41.99 16.91
C ILE A 6 -20.56 -40.66 16.32
N ALA A 7 -21.86 -40.33 16.48
CA ALA A 7 -22.41 -39.05 16.05
C ALA A 7 -21.79 -37.87 16.83
N LEU A 8 -21.54 -38.04 18.13
CA LEU A 8 -20.87 -37.02 18.95
C LEU A 8 -19.40 -36.84 18.58
N ALA A 9 -18.71 -37.93 18.23
CA ALA A 9 -17.33 -37.88 17.79
C ALA A 9 -17.15 -37.20 16.42
N ILE A 10 -18.11 -37.41 15.50
CA ILE A 10 -18.13 -36.73 14.20
C ILE A 10 -18.45 -35.23 14.36
N ALA A 11 -19.39 -34.88 15.26
CA ALA A 11 -19.73 -33.50 15.55
C ALA A 11 -18.56 -32.72 16.22
N ALA A 12 -17.75 -33.40 17.03
CA ALA A 12 -16.55 -32.81 17.65
C ALA A 12 -15.37 -32.63 16.66
N ALA A 13 -15.35 -33.37 15.57
CA ALA A 13 -14.31 -33.27 14.53
C ALA A 13 -14.52 -32.08 13.58
N VAL A 14 -15.69 -31.45 13.59
CA VAL A 14 -16.00 -30.25 12.78
C VAL A 14 -15.77 -28.97 13.63
N ILE A 15 -14.64 -28.90 14.33
CA ILE A 15 -14.16 -27.63 14.86
C ILE A 15 -13.59 -26.87 13.68
N PRO A 16 -14.18 -25.73 13.24
CA PRO A 16 -13.60 -24.95 12.16
C PRO A 16 -12.21 -24.48 12.60
N LEU A 17 -11.17 -25.03 11.99
CA LEU A 17 -9.83 -24.45 12.06
C LEU A 17 -9.90 -23.14 11.27
N ALA A 18 -10.25 -22.04 11.93
CA ALA A 18 -10.19 -20.72 11.36
C ALA A 18 -8.72 -20.38 11.11
N GLY A 19 -8.23 -20.67 9.92
CA GLY A 19 -6.94 -20.20 9.43
C GLY A 19 -7.02 -18.68 9.28
N CYS A 20 -6.35 -17.92 10.15
CA CYS A 20 -6.23 -16.47 10.00
C CYS A 20 -5.14 -16.20 8.97
N VAL A 21 -5.51 -15.68 7.80
CA VAL A 21 -4.54 -15.10 6.84
C VAL A 21 -4.19 -13.70 7.32
N ARG A 22 -2.93 -13.48 7.71
CA ARG A 22 -2.43 -12.15 8.04
C ARG A 22 -1.87 -11.51 6.78
N ARG A 23 -2.38 -10.34 6.42
CA ARG A 23 -1.93 -9.55 5.28
C ARG A 23 -1.28 -8.28 5.79
N THR A 24 0.00 -8.06 5.42
CA THR A 24 0.81 -6.96 5.94
C THR A 24 1.49 -6.22 4.80
N ILE A 25 1.46 -4.88 4.85
CA ILE A 25 2.29 -4.01 4.02
C ILE A 25 3.45 -3.54 4.89
N SER A 26 4.67 -3.89 4.51
CA SER A 26 5.90 -3.40 5.15
C SER A 26 6.41 -2.19 4.39
N VAL A 27 6.43 -1.03 5.04
CA VAL A 27 6.89 0.22 4.44
C VAL A 27 8.25 0.60 5.02
N THR A 28 9.22 0.78 4.14
CA THR A 28 10.58 1.19 4.49
C THR A 28 11.01 2.42 3.70
N THR A 29 11.85 3.26 4.29
CA THR A 29 12.42 4.44 3.60
C THR A 29 13.90 4.59 3.88
N THR A 30 14.59 5.25 2.95
CA THR A 30 15.96 5.73 3.13
C THR A 30 15.94 7.27 3.02
N PRO A 31 16.28 8.01 4.12
CA PRO A 31 16.52 7.53 5.47
C PRO A 31 15.25 7.07 6.19
N PRO A 32 15.36 6.29 7.27
CA PRO A 32 14.22 5.83 8.06
C PRO A 32 13.61 6.97 8.91
N GLY A 33 12.40 6.72 9.45
CA GLY A 33 11.74 7.65 10.37
C GLY A 33 10.65 8.53 9.73
N ALA A 34 10.35 8.32 8.44
CA ALA A 34 9.28 9.02 7.74
C ALA A 34 7.90 8.64 8.30
N ILE A 35 7.03 9.62 8.48
CA ILE A 35 5.62 9.40 8.83
C ILE A 35 4.91 8.86 7.60
N VAL A 36 4.21 7.76 7.77
CA VAL A 36 3.47 7.05 6.72
C VAL A 36 1.98 7.33 6.86
N PHE A 37 1.37 7.79 5.77
CA PHE A 37 -0.07 7.89 5.64
C PHE A 37 -0.52 6.92 4.54
N LEU A 38 -1.52 6.09 4.84
CA LEU A 38 -2.22 5.25 3.88
C LEU A 38 -3.68 5.65 3.85
N ASN A 39 -4.20 5.96 2.65
CA ASN A 39 -5.57 6.45 2.46
C ASN A 39 -5.90 7.62 3.42
N ASP A 40 -5.01 8.61 3.50
CA ASP A 40 -5.07 9.79 4.37
C ASP A 40 -5.04 9.51 5.88
N ARG A 41 -4.85 8.27 6.31
CA ARG A 41 -4.72 7.89 7.71
C ARG A 41 -3.25 7.67 8.06
N GLU A 42 -2.77 8.30 9.13
CA GLU A 42 -1.45 8.02 9.69
C GLU A 42 -1.41 6.61 10.27
N VAL A 43 -0.46 5.80 9.80
CA VAL A 43 -0.32 4.39 10.19
C VAL A 43 0.95 4.11 10.99
N GLY A 44 1.95 5.02 10.93
CA GLY A 44 3.17 4.88 11.71
C GLY A 44 4.36 5.61 11.12
N ARG A 45 5.56 5.20 11.52
CA ARG A 45 6.84 5.71 11.02
C ARG A 45 7.68 4.56 10.48
N THR A 46 8.38 4.82 9.38
CA THR A 46 9.24 3.82 8.74
C THR A 46 10.48 3.46 9.59
N PRO A 47 10.85 2.18 9.67
CA PRO A 47 10.14 1.04 9.12
C PRO A 47 8.86 0.70 9.89
N CYS A 48 7.75 0.41 9.20
CA CYS A 48 6.50 0.01 9.85
C CYS A 48 5.75 -1.03 9.03
N ASP A 49 5.02 -1.89 9.75
CA ASP A 49 4.18 -2.92 9.19
C ASP A 49 2.71 -2.56 9.43
N VAL A 50 1.91 -2.58 8.39
CA VAL A 50 0.50 -2.20 8.43
C VAL A 50 -0.36 -3.36 7.97
N GLU A 51 -1.24 -3.84 8.83
CA GLU A 51 -2.22 -4.86 8.45
C GLU A 51 -3.29 -4.29 7.52
N PHE A 52 -3.64 -5.04 6.49
CA PHE A 52 -4.68 -4.65 5.54
C PHE A 52 -5.66 -5.80 5.27
N LEU A 53 -6.89 -5.45 4.87
CA LEU A 53 -7.96 -6.42 4.65
C LEU A 53 -8.19 -6.73 3.17
N HIS A 54 -7.98 -5.74 2.30
CA HIS A 54 -8.32 -5.85 0.90
C HIS A 54 -7.11 -5.57 0.01
N TYR A 55 -6.86 -6.42 -0.97
CA TYR A 55 -5.90 -6.14 -2.02
C TYR A 55 -6.39 -5.00 -2.90
N GLY A 56 -5.48 -4.23 -3.45
CA GLY A 56 -5.80 -3.10 -4.30
C GLY A 56 -4.77 -1.99 -4.28
N VAL A 57 -5.18 -0.82 -4.71
CA VAL A 57 -4.36 0.38 -4.74
C VAL A 57 -4.64 1.21 -3.49
N TYR A 58 -3.57 1.61 -2.81
CA TYR A 58 -3.60 2.45 -1.62
C TYR A 58 -2.92 3.78 -1.92
N ASP A 59 -3.54 4.87 -1.55
CA ASP A 59 -2.90 6.18 -1.58
C ASP A 59 -1.84 6.24 -0.49
N LEU A 60 -0.61 6.57 -0.88
CA LEU A 60 0.55 6.65 0.00
C LEU A 60 1.05 8.07 0.07
N ARG A 61 1.32 8.54 1.29
CA ARG A 61 2.04 9.79 1.52
C ARG A 61 3.09 9.57 2.60
N LEU A 62 4.33 9.95 2.29
CA LEU A 62 5.46 9.89 3.21
C LEU A 62 5.92 11.30 3.54
N ARG A 63 6.20 11.57 4.81
CA ARG A 63 6.70 12.87 5.28
C ARG A 63 7.85 12.67 6.25
N LEU A 64 8.99 13.27 5.94
CA LEU A 64 10.14 13.35 6.83
C LEU A 64 10.64 14.79 6.84
N GLU A 65 10.98 15.30 8.02
CA GLU A 65 11.50 16.66 8.16
C GLU A 65 12.84 16.80 7.45
N GLY A 66 12.98 17.84 6.62
CA GLY A 66 14.17 18.06 5.80
C GLY A 66 14.20 17.31 4.48
N PHE A 67 13.16 16.53 4.17
CA PHE A 67 13.02 15.78 2.92
C PHE A 67 11.77 16.19 2.14
N GLU A 68 11.79 15.99 0.83
CA GLU A 68 10.60 16.22 0.00
C GLU A 68 9.52 15.18 0.32
N PRO A 69 8.25 15.60 0.48
CA PRO A 69 7.18 14.66 0.73
C PRO A 69 6.93 13.81 -0.52
N VAL A 70 6.87 12.50 -0.33
CA VAL A 70 6.48 11.56 -1.39
C VAL A 70 4.96 11.40 -1.36
N VAL A 71 4.31 11.64 -2.49
CA VAL A 71 2.87 11.43 -2.68
C VAL A 71 2.69 10.53 -3.90
N GLY A 72 2.00 9.43 -3.72
CA GLY A 72 1.79 8.45 -4.78
C GLY A 72 0.80 7.39 -4.38
N SER A 73 0.79 6.30 -5.09
CA SER A 73 0.00 5.12 -4.77
C SER A 73 0.86 3.86 -4.78
N GLY A 74 0.60 2.99 -3.82
CA GLY A 74 1.18 1.66 -3.76
C GLY A 74 0.13 0.61 -4.08
N ARG A 75 0.53 -0.47 -4.77
CA ARG A 75 -0.35 -1.58 -5.06
C ARG A 75 -0.02 -2.75 -4.15
N ALA A 76 -1.03 -3.26 -3.46
CA ALA A 76 -0.97 -4.51 -2.74
C ALA A 76 -1.63 -5.59 -3.60
N ASP A 77 -0.82 -6.44 -4.23
CA ASP A 77 -1.30 -7.51 -5.09
C ASP A 77 -1.48 -8.80 -4.28
N ALA A 78 -2.52 -9.56 -4.65
CA ALA A 78 -2.73 -10.89 -4.09
C ALA A 78 -1.62 -11.84 -4.57
N PRO A 79 -1.02 -12.63 -3.67
CA PRO A 79 -0.08 -13.66 -4.08
C PRO A 79 -0.78 -14.72 -4.92
N VAL A 80 -0.02 -15.40 -5.79
CA VAL A 80 -0.55 -16.39 -6.75
C VAL A 80 -1.25 -17.59 -6.09
N TRP A 81 -1.04 -17.81 -4.80
CA TRP A 81 -1.69 -18.89 -4.04
C TRP A 81 -3.05 -18.47 -3.44
N ASP A 82 -3.39 -17.16 -3.44
CA ASP A 82 -4.70 -16.62 -3.00
C ASP A 82 -5.74 -16.68 -4.16
N PHE A 83 -5.52 -17.54 -5.15
CA PHE A 83 -6.42 -17.75 -6.29
C PHE A 83 -7.54 -18.73 -5.91
N ILE A 84 -8.74 -18.50 -6.45
CA ILE A 84 -9.95 -19.32 -6.25
C ILE A 84 -9.64 -20.81 -6.54
N GLY A 85 -9.44 -21.61 -5.54
CA GLY A 85 -9.08 -23.03 -5.64
C GLY A 85 -7.96 -23.43 -4.68
N ALA A 86 -6.97 -22.59 -4.47
CA ALA A 86 -5.97 -22.82 -3.43
C ALA A 86 -6.54 -22.58 -2.03
N ASP A 87 -7.55 -21.70 -1.92
CA ASP A 87 -8.25 -21.37 -0.68
C ASP A 87 -8.92 -22.61 -0.05
N PHE A 88 -9.48 -23.49 -0.88
CA PHE A 88 -10.08 -24.76 -0.40
C PHE A 88 -9.03 -25.73 0.19
N PHE A 89 -7.81 -25.73 -0.36
CA PHE A 89 -6.73 -26.54 0.17
C PHE A 89 -6.02 -25.88 1.35
N ALA A 90 -6.00 -24.56 1.41
CA ALA A 90 -5.44 -23.79 2.53
C ALA A 90 -6.26 -23.98 3.81
N GLU A 91 -7.58 -24.15 3.71
CA GLU A 91 -8.45 -24.45 4.85
C GLU A 91 -8.21 -25.84 5.46
N LEU A 92 -7.65 -26.76 4.68
CA LEU A 92 -7.34 -28.13 5.15
C LEU A 92 -5.96 -28.23 5.84
N VAL A 93 -5.10 -27.21 5.68
CA VAL A 93 -3.78 -27.17 6.31
C VAL A 93 -3.82 -26.14 7.42
N PRO A 94 -3.56 -26.48 8.68
CA PRO A 94 -3.51 -25.52 9.79
C PRO A 94 -2.18 -24.75 9.74
N ALA A 95 -1.96 -23.99 8.65
CA ALA A 95 -0.82 -23.12 8.47
C ALA A 95 -1.28 -21.66 8.59
N GLN A 96 -0.55 -20.87 9.36
CA GLN A 96 -0.70 -19.42 9.35
C GLN A 96 -0.09 -18.91 8.03
N LEU A 97 -0.94 -18.56 7.08
CA LEU A 97 -0.50 -17.99 5.81
C LEU A 97 -0.29 -16.48 6.01
N GLU A 98 0.95 -16.03 5.83
CA GLU A 98 1.30 -14.62 5.86
C GLU A 98 1.51 -14.13 4.42
N SER A 99 0.89 -13.01 4.10
CA SER A 99 1.11 -12.27 2.86
C SER A 99 1.72 -10.92 3.20
N THR A 100 3.02 -10.75 2.87
CA THR A 100 3.71 -9.48 3.11
C THR A 100 4.05 -8.82 1.78
N VAL A 101 3.54 -7.61 1.59
CA VAL A 101 3.90 -6.73 0.48
C VAL A 101 4.93 -5.73 0.97
N VAL A 102 6.08 -5.64 0.32
CA VAL A 102 7.18 -4.75 0.74
C VAL A 102 7.25 -3.54 -0.19
N TRP A 103 7.20 -2.35 0.40
CA TRP A 103 7.41 -1.09 -0.29
C TRP A 103 8.65 -0.39 0.26
N HIS A 104 9.55 0.02 -0.63
CA HIS A 104 10.74 0.78 -0.30
C HIS A 104 10.77 2.09 -1.09
N PHE A 105 11.12 3.20 -0.40
CA PHE A 105 11.20 4.52 -1.00
C PHE A 105 12.46 5.24 -0.56
N ASP A 106 13.19 5.79 -1.52
CA ASP A 106 14.29 6.70 -1.26
C ASP A 106 13.74 8.13 -1.20
N LEU A 107 14.03 8.83 -0.09
CA LEU A 107 13.58 10.20 0.12
C LEU A 107 14.66 11.18 -0.32
N GLU A 108 14.28 12.17 -1.11
CA GLU A 108 15.17 13.23 -1.54
C GLU A 108 15.19 14.37 -0.51
N PRO A 109 16.37 14.90 -0.15
CA PRO A 109 16.44 16.03 0.76
C PRO A 109 15.81 17.27 0.12
N THR A 110 15.02 18.02 0.92
CA THR A 110 14.40 19.25 0.46
C THR A 110 15.49 20.27 0.12
N THR A 111 15.58 20.66 -1.12
CA THR A 111 16.44 21.73 -1.57
C THR A 111 15.85 23.05 -1.07
N LYS A 112 16.36 23.57 0.04
CA LYS A 112 15.95 24.89 0.60
C LYS A 112 16.45 26.07 -0.23
N ASP A 113 16.87 25.83 -1.44
CA ASP A 113 17.35 26.87 -2.35
C ASP A 113 16.15 27.64 -2.93
N GLY A 114 15.80 28.74 -2.25
CA GLY A 114 14.70 29.62 -2.67
C GLY A 114 14.90 30.20 -4.09
N GLU A 115 16.13 30.25 -4.56
CA GLU A 115 16.46 30.72 -5.90
C GLU A 115 16.13 29.66 -6.96
N ALA A 116 16.44 28.40 -6.70
CA ALA A 116 16.05 27.28 -7.56
C ALA A 116 14.52 27.10 -7.63
N LEU A 117 13.82 27.27 -6.52
CA LEU A 117 12.36 27.26 -6.48
C LEU A 117 11.75 28.41 -7.30
N ARG A 118 12.30 29.62 -7.20
CA ARG A 118 11.86 30.77 -7.99
C ARG A 118 12.11 30.54 -9.47
N ALA A 119 13.27 30.01 -9.84
CA ALA A 119 13.61 29.70 -11.22
C ALA A 119 12.63 28.65 -11.82
N ARG A 120 12.32 27.58 -11.06
CA ARG A 120 11.30 26.58 -11.47
C ARG A 120 9.92 27.21 -11.62
N ALA A 121 9.50 28.08 -10.70
CA ALA A 121 8.20 28.75 -10.75
C ALA A 121 8.08 29.67 -11.98
N VAL A 122 9.14 30.40 -12.32
CA VAL A 122 9.21 31.24 -13.54
C VAL A 122 9.15 30.37 -14.81
N ALA A 123 9.91 29.27 -14.85
CA ALA A 123 9.89 28.35 -15.99
C ALA A 123 8.51 27.71 -16.21
N LEU A 124 7.85 27.28 -15.13
CA LEU A 124 6.48 26.73 -15.20
C LEU A 124 5.44 27.75 -15.67
N ARG A 125 5.56 29.01 -15.24
CA ARG A 125 4.67 30.09 -15.74
C ARG A 125 4.86 30.30 -17.24
N ALA A 126 6.09 30.43 -17.70
CA ALA A 126 6.38 30.59 -19.13
C ALA A 126 5.82 29.41 -19.95
N GLN A 127 5.97 28.21 -19.47
CA GLN A 127 5.48 27.00 -20.12
C GLN A 127 3.94 26.93 -20.15
N SER A 128 3.28 27.37 -19.06
CA SER A 128 1.83 27.44 -19.02
C SER A 128 1.28 28.49 -19.97
N GLU A 129 1.87 29.69 -20.02
CA GLU A 129 1.48 30.77 -20.95
C GLU A 129 1.62 30.33 -22.42
N GLU A 130 2.70 29.63 -22.76
CA GLU A 130 2.91 29.10 -24.11
C GLU A 130 1.87 28.02 -24.47
N THR A 131 1.54 27.13 -23.53
CA THR A 131 0.51 26.12 -23.75
C THR A 131 -0.88 26.73 -23.90
N PHE A 132 -1.23 27.74 -23.10
CA PHE A 132 -2.48 28.48 -23.25
C PHE A 132 -2.55 29.25 -24.58
N ALA A 133 -1.46 29.91 -24.98
CA ALA A 133 -1.40 30.62 -26.29
C ALA A 133 -1.59 29.65 -27.46
N ARG A 134 -0.94 28.46 -27.41
CA ARG A 134 -1.13 27.41 -28.42
C ARG A 134 -2.58 26.89 -28.48
N ALA A 135 -3.18 26.67 -27.29
CA ALA A 135 -4.56 26.19 -27.18
C ALA A 135 -5.54 27.26 -27.78
N ALA A 136 -5.34 28.52 -27.42
CA ALA A 136 -6.16 29.62 -27.94
C ALA A 136 -6.02 29.78 -29.49
N ALA A 137 -4.83 29.66 -30.01
CA ALA A 137 -4.60 29.73 -31.48
C ALA A 137 -5.23 28.53 -32.20
N LYS A 138 -5.32 27.36 -31.57
CA LYS A 138 -5.96 26.16 -32.13
C LYS A 138 -7.49 26.26 -32.11
N SER A 139 -8.04 26.94 -31.13
CA SER A 139 -9.49 27.16 -30.98
C SER A 139 -10.06 28.25 -31.92
N ALA A 140 -9.18 29.13 -32.43
CA ALA A 140 -9.56 30.23 -33.33
C ALA A 140 -9.55 29.85 -34.84
N LYS A 141 -9.22 28.62 -35.19
CA LYS A 141 -9.13 28.08 -36.55
C LYS A 141 -10.23 27.06 -36.81
#